data_ab8cb0a5b9fa34fe5198d4f95f2050a1
#
_entry.id   ab8cb0a5b9fa34fe5198d4f95f2050a1
#
_cell.length_a   1.000
_cell.length_b   1.000
_cell.length_c   1.000
_cell.angle_alpha   90.00
_cell.angle_beta   90.00
_cell.angle_gamma   90.00
#
_symmetry.space_group_name_H-M   'P 1'
#
loop_
_entity.id
_entity.type
_entity.pdbx_description
1 polymer ?
#
loop_
_entity_poly.entity_id
_entity_poly.type
_entity_poly.pdbx_seq_one_letter_code
_entity_poly.pdbx_strand_id
1 'polypeptide(L)'
;YPEYARDTLTDYATRPRRKDFTLDVDAAVSAINELRPAVVVLASPNNPTGTALPLEDIKRILEAARGHGPILGAEIGSPARASDCVVVIDEAYAEFRRPGVPSALELVGPAHPHLAVTRTMSKAFGAAGLRLGYLAADRALVDALRVVRLPYHLSAVTQAAALAALSHRDELMAQVASLRDERDAFVEWLRSQGLSAHASDANFVLFGPFPDREAVWQALLDAGVLIRVVGPEGFLRASIGTPEEMARLRGALATAIGG
;
A
#
# COMPACT_ATOMS: atom_id res chain seq x y z
N TYR A 1 1.90 1.47 9.92
CA TYR A 1 1.35 2.71 10.47
C TYR A 1 1.27 2.73 12.01
N PRO A 2 1.05 1.60 12.74
CA PRO A 2 1.00 1.65 14.20
C PRO A 2 2.28 2.22 14.84
N GLU A 3 3.44 1.95 14.25
CA GLU A 3 4.71 2.51 14.72
C GLU A 3 4.72 4.05 14.64
N TYR A 4 4.22 4.62 13.54
CA TYR A 4 4.13 6.08 13.40
C TYR A 4 3.20 6.70 14.45
N ALA A 5 2.05 6.08 14.70
CA ALA A 5 1.13 6.55 15.74
C ALA A 5 1.76 6.49 17.13
N ARG A 6 2.47 5.40 17.45
CA ARG A 6 3.22 5.27 18.70
C ARG A 6 4.31 6.34 18.85
N ASP A 7 5.09 6.57 17.77
CA ASP A 7 6.21 7.52 17.79
C ASP A 7 5.73 8.98 17.91
N THR A 8 4.48 9.26 17.50
CA THR A 8 3.84 10.58 17.63
C THR A 8 2.87 10.68 18.81
N LEU A 9 2.80 9.65 19.67
CA LEU A 9 1.88 9.57 20.81
C LEU A 9 0.41 9.80 20.40
N THR A 10 0.04 9.26 19.25
CA THR A 10 -1.31 9.41 18.66
C THR A 10 -2.09 8.12 18.85
N ASP A 11 -3.37 8.24 19.19
CA ASP A 11 -4.29 7.10 19.27
C ASP A 11 -4.40 6.41 17.91
N TYR A 12 -4.45 5.08 17.91
CA TYR A 12 -4.48 4.28 16.72
C TYR A 12 -5.59 3.23 16.77
N ALA A 13 -6.42 3.21 15.74
CA ALA A 13 -7.46 2.20 15.57
C ALA A 13 -7.38 1.54 14.19
N THR A 14 -7.71 0.26 14.12
CA THR A 14 -7.79 -0.50 12.86
C THR A 14 -9.14 -1.19 12.73
N ARG A 15 -9.48 -1.51 11.49
CA ARG A 15 -10.60 -2.40 11.17
C ARG A 15 -10.10 -3.50 10.24
N PRO A 16 -10.53 -4.76 10.43
CA PRO A 16 -10.13 -5.86 9.57
C PRO A 16 -10.73 -5.70 8.17
N ARG A 17 -10.03 -6.23 7.17
CA ARG A 17 -10.58 -6.44 5.83
C ARG A 17 -11.55 -7.63 5.84
N ARG A 18 -12.41 -7.74 4.83
CA ARG A 18 -13.24 -8.91 4.60
C ARG A 18 -12.38 -10.16 4.31
N LYS A 19 -12.98 -11.33 4.34
CA LYS A 19 -12.29 -12.60 4.08
C LYS A 19 -11.69 -12.72 2.68
N ASP A 20 -12.26 -12.02 1.72
CA ASP A 20 -11.78 -11.87 0.34
C ASP A 20 -10.73 -10.75 0.17
N PHE A 21 -10.27 -10.18 1.28
CA PHE A 21 -9.32 -9.07 1.38
C PHE A 21 -9.82 -7.72 0.83
N THR A 22 -11.08 -7.60 0.45
CA THR A 22 -11.67 -6.30 0.12
C THR A 22 -11.83 -5.43 1.37
N LEU A 23 -11.90 -4.12 1.19
CA LEU A 23 -12.23 -3.21 2.27
C LEU A 23 -13.72 -3.33 2.63
N ASP A 24 -14.02 -3.43 3.91
CA ASP A 24 -15.38 -3.22 4.40
C ASP A 24 -15.62 -1.72 4.53
N VAL A 25 -16.16 -1.13 3.45
CA VAL A 25 -16.39 0.33 3.37
C VAL A 25 -17.41 0.79 4.39
N ASP A 26 -18.46 0.00 4.64
CA ASP A 26 -19.49 0.36 5.61
C ASP A 26 -18.93 0.39 7.04
N ALA A 27 -18.11 -0.61 7.39
CA ALA A 27 -17.40 -0.62 8.67
C ALA A 27 -16.38 0.53 8.80
N ALA A 28 -15.71 0.90 7.69
CA ALA A 28 -14.78 2.03 7.67
C ALA A 28 -15.52 3.37 7.85
N VAL A 29 -16.62 3.57 7.16
CA VAL A 29 -17.50 4.77 7.31
C VAL A 29 -18.03 4.88 8.74
N SER A 30 -18.53 3.77 9.30
CA SER A 30 -19.00 3.77 10.70
C SER A 30 -17.90 4.15 11.68
N ALA A 31 -16.68 3.62 11.48
CA ALA A 31 -15.53 3.94 12.32
C ALA A 31 -15.11 5.42 12.21
N ILE A 32 -15.17 6.03 11.02
CA ILE A 32 -14.89 7.45 10.82
C ILE A 32 -15.91 8.31 11.60
N ASN A 33 -17.20 7.99 11.47
CA ASN A 33 -18.26 8.72 12.16
C ASN A 33 -18.17 8.62 13.68
N GLU A 34 -17.83 7.43 14.18
CA GLU A 34 -17.71 7.13 15.61
C GLU A 34 -16.47 7.76 16.24
N LEU A 35 -15.31 7.49 15.62
CA LEU A 35 -13.99 7.82 16.20
C LEU A 35 -13.55 9.26 15.89
N ARG A 36 -14.10 9.88 14.83
CA ARG A 36 -13.73 11.21 14.35
C ARG A 36 -12.21 11.40 14.25
N PRO A 37 -11.52 10.54 13.47
CA PRO A 37 -10.07 10.57 13.44
C PRO A 37 -9.52 11.82 12.76
N ALA A 38 -8.33 12.27 13.14
CA ALA A 38 -7.63 13.33 12.41
C ALA A 38 -7.16 12.85 11.03
N VAL A 39 -6.76 11.58 10.93
CA VAL A 39 -6.24 11.00 9.71
C VAL A 39 -6.78 9.57 9.53
N VAL A 40 -7.21 9.25 8.32
CA VAL A 40 -7.47 7.88 7.85
C VAL A 40 -6.38 7.48 6.87
N VAL A 41 -5.75 6.32 7.05
CA VAL A 41 -4.72 5.82 6.12
C VAL A 41 -5.20 4.52 5.49
N LEU A 42 -5.20 4.46 4.16
CA LEU A 42 -5.58 3.30 3.36
C LEU A 42 -4.47 2.97 2.34
N ALA A 43 -3.96 1.75 2.35
CA ALA A 43 -3.01 1.30 1.34
C ALA A 43 -3.74 0.74 0.10
N SER A 44 -3.36 1.23 -1.09
CA SER A 44 -3.93 0.80 -2.38
C SER A 44 -2.87 0.87 -3.50
N PRO A 45 -2.26 -0.24 -3.91
CA PRO A 45 -2.47 -1.63 -3.46
C PRO A 45 -2.08 -1.90 -2.01
N ASN A 46 -2.84 -2.75 -1.33
CA ASN A 46 -2.61 -3.09 0.07
C ASN A 46 -1.48 -4.11 0.24
N ASN A 47 -0.70 -3.97 1.28
CA ASN A 47 0.26 -4.96 1.75
C ASN A 47 -0.26 -5.61 3.05
N PRO A 48 -0.39 -6.95 3.13
CA PRO A 48 0.20 -7.98 2.26
C PRO A 48 -0.71 -8.54 1.15
N THR A 49 -1.93 -8.08 0.96
CA THR A 49 -2.93 -8.74 0.11
C THR A 49 -2.77 -8.47 -1.39
N GLY A 50 -2.09 -7.38 -1.76
CA GLY A 50 -1.93 -6.94 -3.14
C GLY A 50 -3.19 -6.29 -3.74
N THR A 51 -4.28 -6.17 -3.00
CA THR A 51 -5.56 -5.66 -3.49
C THR A 51 -5.58 -4.14 -3.59
N ALA A 52 -6.00 -3.60 -4.74
CA ALA A 52 -6.29 -2.18 -4.92
C ALA A 52 -7.72 -1.82 -4.49
N LEU A 53 -7.95 -0.56 -4.14
CA LEU A 53 -9.28 -0.04 -3.81
C LEU A 53 -9.96 0.53 -5.07
N PRO A 54 -11.24 0.22 -5.29
CA PRO A 54 -12.04 0.92 -6.28
C PRO A 54 -12.17 2.41 -5.96
N LEU A 55 -12.22 3.28 -6.97
CA LEU A 55 -12.41 4.73 -6.73
C LEU A 55 -13.72 5.05 -6.03
N GLU A 56 -14.78 4.27 -6.26
CA GLU A 56 -16.07 4.47 -5.60
C GLU A 56 -15.96 4.23 -4.08
N ASP A 57 -15.19 3.25 -3.65
CA ASP A 57 -14.91 3.02 -2.24
C ASP A 57 -14.14 4.20 -1.63
N ILE A 58 -13.13 4.70 -2.36
CA ILE A 58 -12.36 5.87 -1.92
C ILE A 58 -13.27 7.11 -1.82
N LYS A 59 -14.16 7.34 -2.79
CA LYS A 59 -15.12 8.47 -2.76
C LYS A 59 -16.07 8.38 -1.55
N ARG A 60 -16.55 7.19 -1.23
CA ARG A 60 -17.40 6.99 -0.04
C ARG A 60 -16.66 7.32 1.26
N ILE A 61 -15.39 6.94 1.36
CA ILE A 61 -14.54 7.28 2.51
C ILE A 61 -14.29 8.80 2.56
N LEU A 62 -13.98 9.43 1.44
CA LEU A 62 -13.79 10.88 1.36
C LEU A 62 -15.05 11.65 1.78
N GLU A 63 -16.22 11.20 1.36
CA GLU A 63 -17.48 11.84 1.77
C GLU A 63 -17.73 11.66 3.28
N ALA A 64 -17.49 10.46 3.82
CA ALA A 64 -17.61 10.22 5.26
C ALA A 64 -16.58 11.02 6.10
N ALA A 65 -15.43 11.38 5.51
CA ALA A 65 -14.40 12.15 6.20
C ALA A 65 -14.77 13.65 6.34
N ARG A 66 -15.72 14.16 5.55
CA ARG A 66 -16.15 15.58 5.60
C ARG A 66 -16.85 15.89 6.92
N GLY A 67 -16.34 16.88 7.64
CA GLY A 67 -16.90 17.31 8.93
C GLY A 67 -16.85 16.26 10.04
N HIS A 68 -16.17 15.12 9.82
CA HIS A 68 -16.02 14.05 10.79
C HIS A 68 -14.59 13.92 11.34
N GLY A 69 -13.74 14.90 11.10
CA GLY A 69 -12.46 15.04 11.79
C GLY A 69 -12.59 15.54 13.23
N PRO A 70 -11.48 15.81 13.93
CA PRO A 70 -11.46 16.33 15.28
C PRO A 70 -12.29 17.61 15.42
N ILE A 71 -12.92 17.78 16.55
CA ILE A 71 -13.56 19.06 16.92
C ILE A 71 -12.43 20.00 17.37
N LEU A 72 -12.20 21.03 16.56
CA LEU A 72 -11.23 22.05 16.90
C LEU A 72 -11.78 22.93 18.01
N GLY A 73 -10.97 23.14 19.05
CA GLY A 73 -11.34 23.97 20.21
C GLY A 73 -11.74 25.37 19.78
N ALA A 74 -12.75 25.92 20.45
CA ALA A 74 -13.07 27.32 20.30
C ALA A 74 -11.94 28.14 20.96
N GLU A 75 -11.31 29.02 20.20
CA GLU A 75 -10.65 30.19 20.79
C GLU A 75 -11.72 31.03 21.51
N ILE A 76 -11.32 31.79 22.51
CA ILE A 76 -12.27 32.63 23.26
C ILE A 76 -13.05 33.50 22.26
N GLY A 77 -14.36 33.24 22.12
CA GLY A 77 -15.26 33.97 21.22
C GLY A 77 -15.53 33.31 19.86
N SER A 78 -14.95 32.14 19.56
CA SER A 78 -15.26 31.39 18.33
C SER A 78 -15.98 30.07 18.65
N PRO A 79 -17.03 29.70 17.90
CA PRO A 79 -17.70 28.41 18.14
C PRO A 79 -16.77 27.25 17.75
N ALA A 80 -16.81 26.18 18.55
CA ALA A 80 -16.17 24.92 18.18
C ALA A 80 -16.82 24.35 16.92
N ARG A 81 -16.01 23.87 15.98
CA ARG A 81 -16.50 23.27 14.74
C ARG A 81 -15.72 22.01 14.40
N ALA A 82 -16.39 21.08 13.76
CA ALA A 82 -15.77 19.90 13.21
C ALA A 82 -14.87 20.26 12.02
N SER A 83 -13.69 19.68 11.97
CA SER A 83 -12.82 19.71 10.79
C SER A 83 -13.12 18.53 9.86
N ASP A 84 -12.56 18.55 8.67
CA ASP A 84 -12.47 17.34 7.84
C ASP A 84 -11.38 16.41 8.39
N CYS A 85 -11.60 15.10 8.22
CA CYS A 85 -10.56 14.11 8.43
C CYS A 85 -9.67 14.04 7.18
N VAL A 86 -8.35 14.09 7.33
CA VAL A 86 -7.43 13.89 6.20
C VAL A 86 -7.41 12.41 5.81
N VAL A 87 -7.68 12.12 4.54
CA VAL A 87 -7.61 10.76 3.99
C VAL A 87 -6.33 10.60 3.20
N VAL A 88 -5.47 9.69 3.63
CA VAL A 88 -4.20 9.35 2.97
C VAL A 88 -4.36 8.03 2.24
N ILE A 89 -4.21 8.03 0.92
CA ILE A 89 -4.13 6.81 0.11
C ILE A 89 -2.66 6.54 -0.17
N ASP A 90 -2.15 5.47 0.42
CA ASP A 90 -0.76 5.03 0.23
C ASP A 90 -0.67 4.16 -1.03
N GLU A 91 -0.18 4.76 -2.11
CA GLU A 91 0.03 4.12 -3.41
C GLU A 91 1.49 3.69 -3.63
N ALA A 92 2.15 3.16 -2.60
CA ALA A 92 3.54 2.72 -2.70
C ALA A 92 3.80 1.63 -3.78
N TYR A 93 2.77 0.96 -4.25
CA TYR A 93 2.86 -0.09 -5.28
C TYR A 93 2.11 0.26 -6.57
N ALA A 94 1.75 1.52 -6.77
CA ALA A 94 0.87 1.96 -7.85
C ALA A 94 1.37 1.59 -9.26
N GLU A 95 2.68 1.58 -9.49
CA GLU A 95 3.28 1.27 -10.78
C GLU A 95 3.09 -0.21 -11.20
N PHE A 96 2.83 -1.10 -10.22
CA PHE A 96 2.61 -2.53 -10.46
C PHE A 96 1.15 -2.91 -10.73
N ARG A 97 0.22 -1.95 -10.70
CA ARG A 97 -1.21 -2.21 -10.92
C ARG A 97 -1.45 -2.84 -12.29
N ARG A 98 -2.44 -3.72 -12.35
CA ARG A 98 -2.93 -4.27 -13.61
C ARG A 98 -3.54 -3.16 -14.48
N PRO A 99 -3.55 -3.31 -15.80
CA PRO A 99 -4.22 -2.38 -16.69
C PRO A 99 -5.68 -2.14 -16.27
N GLY A 100 -6.13 -0.89 -16.32
CA GLY A 100 -7.50 -0.50 -15.97
C GLY A 100 -7.76 -0.30 -14.46
N VAL A 101 -6.81 -0.64 -13.58
CA VAL A 101 -6.94 -0.34 -12.14
C VAL A 101 -6.61 1.14 -11.90
N PRO A 102 -7.57 1.95 -11.42
CA PRO A 102 -7.42 3.40 -11.33
C PRO A 102 -6.50 3.84 -10.19
N SER A 103 -6.08 5.11 -10.23
CA SER A 103 -5.32 5.77 -9.18
C SER A 103 -6.18 6.75 -8.40
N ALA A 104 -5.98 6.84 -7.09
CA ALA A 104 -6.57 7.90 -6.29
C ALA A 104 -6.07 9.30 -6.70
N LEU A 105 -4.98 9.41 -7.47
CA LEU A 105 -4.54 10.67 -8.08
C LEU A 105 -5.62 11.32 -8.95
N GLU A 106 -6.53 10.52 -9.54
CA GLU A 106 -7.65 11.00 -10.35
C GLU A 106 -8.66 11.83 -9.52
N LEU A 107 -8.65 11.69 -8.19
CA LEU A 107 -9.53 12.40 -7.26
C LEU A 107 -8.84 13.61 -6.60
N VAL A 108 -7.53 13.81 -6.81
CA VAL A 108 -6.79 14.93 -6.20
C VAL A 108 -7.21 16.25 -6.83
N GLY A 109 -7.63 17.20 -6.00
CA GLY A 109 -8.01 18.53 -6.43
C GLY A 109 -9.03 19.20 -5.50
N PRO A 110 -9.59 20.34 -5.92
CA PRO A 110 -10.47 21.15 -5.07
C PRO A 110 -11.76 20.44 -4.62
N ALA A 111 -12.20 19.41 -5.35
CA ALA A 111 -13.36 18.61 -4.95
C ALA A 111 -13.09 17.77 -3.69
N HIS A 112 -11.83 17.40 -3.44
CA HIS A 112 -11.40 16.59 -2.30
C HIS A 112 -10.16 17.20 -1.63
N PRO A 113 -10.26 18.41 -1.02
CA PRO A 113 -9.10 19.14 -0.48
C PRO A 113 -8.43 18.42 0.69
N HIS A 114 -9.11 17.44 1.31
CA HIS A 114 -8.62 16.61 2.42
C HIS A 114 -8.04 15.26 1.96
N LEU A 115 -7.92 15.01 0.64
CA LEU A 115 -7.24 13.83 0.09
C LEU A 115 -5.76 14.09 -0.09
N ALA A 116 -4.94 13.14 0.38
CA ALA A 116 -3.51 13.03 0.07
C ALA A 116 -3.20 11.66 -0.53
N VAL A 117 -2.45 11.63 -1.62
CA VAL A 117 -1.97 10.38 -2.24
C VAL A 117 -0.46 10.34 -2.11
N THR A 118 0.07 9.30 -1.46
CA THR A 118 1.52 9.13 -1.28
C THR A 118 2.08 8.10 -2.23
N ARG A 119 3.29 8.34 -2.74
CA ARG A 119 4.06 7.42 -3.58
C ARG A 119 5.52 7.36 -3.17
N THR A 120 6.22 6.35 -3.61
CA THR A 120 7.63 6.14 -3.26
C THR A 120 8.47 5.73 -4.46
N MET A 121 9.72 6.12 -4.47
CA MET A 121 10.71 5.60 -5.41
C MET A 121 11.35 4.28 -4.94
N SER A 122 11.00 3.79 -3.76
CA SER A 122 11.60 2.61 -3.13
C SER A 122 11.24 1.28 -3.82
N LYS A 123 10.21 1.24 -4.66
CA LYS A 123 9.67 0.01 -5.28
C LYS A 123 9.95 -0.02 -6.78
N ALA A 124 9.11 0.57 -7.60
CA ALA A 124 9.22 0.54 -9.06
C ALA A 124 10.54 1.14 -9.60
N PHE A 125 11.12 2.08 -8.89
CA PHE A 125 12.39 2.70 -9.27
C PHE A 125 13.63 2.03 -8.63
N GLY A 126 13.46 0.93 -7.88
CA GLY A 126 14.58 0.24 -7.24
C GLY A 126 15.37 1.07 -6.21
N ALA A 127 14.85 2.23 -5.83
CA ALA A 127 15.58 3.27 -5.11
C ALA A 127 15.28 3.30 -3.59
N ALA A 128 15.13 2.13 -2.96
CA ALA A 128 14.79 2.03 -1.54
C ALA A 128 15.80 2.74 -0.61
N GLY A 129 17.09 2.72 -0.98
CA GLY A 129 18.16 3.38 -0.23
C GLY A 129 18.11 4.91 -0.26
N LEU A 130 17.46 5.52 -1.24
CA LEU A 130 17.34 6.97 -1.34
C LEU A 130 16.37 7.60 -0.32
N ARG A 131 15.53 6.81 0.33
CA ARG A 131 14.51 7.28 1.28
C ARG A 131 13.66 8.41 0.71
N LEU A 132 13.25 8.28 -0.56
CA LEU A 132 12.51 9.29 -1.30
C LEU A 132 11.09 8.82 -1.64
N GLY A 133 10.15 9.69 -1.37
CA GLY A 133 8.75 9.59 -1.77
C GLY A 133 8.18 10.98 -2.07
N TYR A 134 6.96 11.01 -2.53
CA TYR A 134 6.24 12.24 -2.79
C TYR A 134 4.76 12.11 -2.41
N LEU A 135 4.13 13.26 -2.25
CA LEU A 135 2.72 13.37 -1.94
C LEU A 135 2.07 14.31 -2.95
N ALA A 136 0.90 13.90 -3.44
CA ALA A 136 0.02 14.73 -4.24
C ALA A 136 -1.26 15.01 -3.45
N ALA A 137 -1.63 16.29 -3.33
CA ALA A 137 -2.82 16.73 -2.61
C ALA A 137 -3.27 18.12 -3.12
N ASP A 138 -4.39 18.62 -2.63
CA ASP A 138 -4.76 20.01 -2.81
C ASP A 138 -3.69 20.96 -2.26
N ARG A 139 -3.58 22.14 -2.87
CA ARG A 139 -2.55 23.13 -2.52
C ARG A 139 -2.57 23.51 -1.05
N ALA A 140 -3.75 23.67 -0.46
CA ALA A 140 -3.87 24.08 0.94
C ALA A 140 -3.25 23.01 1.87
N LEU A 141 -3.49 21.71 1.60
CA LEU A 141 -2.90 20.63 2.37
C LEU A 141 -1.37 20.54 2.17
N VAL A 142 -0.89 20.73 0.92
CA VAL A 142 0.55 20.76 0.64
C VAL A 142 1.23 21.92 1.37
N ASP A 143 0.62 23.11 1.39
CA ASP A 143 1.18 24.28 2.06
C ASP A 143 1.22 24.08 3.59
N ALA A 144 0.18 23.46 4.18
CA ALA A 144 0.19 23.08 5.60
C ALA A 144 1.32 22.08 5.94
N LEU A 145 1.53 21.06 5.09
CA LEU A 145 2.63 20.10 5.26
C LEU A 145 4.01 20.74 5.14
N ARG A 146 4.17 21.78 4.32
CA ARG A 146 5.43 22.53 4.21
C ARG A 146 5.82 23.23 5.50
N VAL A 147 4.85 23.67 6.31
CA VAL A 147 5.12 24.34 7.60
C VAL A 147 5.75 23.38 8.60
N VAL A 148 5.32 22.11 8.62
CA VAL A 148 5.79 21.10 9.60
C VAL A 148 6.96 20.27 9.09
N ARG A 149 7.27 20.36 7.78
CA ARG A 149 8.35 19.61 7.15
C ARG A 149 9.71 20.17 7.60
N LEU A 150 10.65 19.27 7.94
CA LEU A 150 12.02 19.67 8.23
C LEU A 150 12.67 20.37 7.02
N PRO A 151 13.34 21.50 7.21
CA PRO A 151 14.14 22.12 6.16
C PRO A 151 15.29 21.17 5.76
N TYR A 152 15.71 21.23 4.51
CA TYR A 152 16.86 20.45 3.97
C TYR A 152 16.77 18.95 4.17
N HIS A 153 15.56 18.38 4.29
CA HIS A 153 15.33 16.94 4.56
C HIS A 153 15.78 16.01 3.42
N LEU A 154 16.01 16.51 2.20
CA LEU A 154 16.54 15.75 1.06
C LEU A 154 17.96 16.21 0.74
N SER A 155 18.91 15.26 0.79
CA SER A 155 20.30 15.53 0.42
C SER A 155 20.44 15.82 -1.09
N ALA A 156 21.48 16.55 -1.48
CA ALA A 156 21.79 16.77 -2.89
C ALA A 156 22.06 15.45 -3.63
N VAL A 157 22.68 14.47 -2.97
CA VAL A 157 22.93 13.13 -3.53
C VAL A 157 21.61 12.40 -3.81
N THR A 158 20.66 12.42 -2.88
CA THR A 158 19.33 11.85 -3.07
C THR A 158 18.61 12.49 -4.26
N GLN A 159 18.67 13.83 -4.39
CA GLN A 159 18.05 14.55 -5.49
C GLN A 159 18.69 14.20 -6.83
N ALA A 160 20.02 14.19 -6.92
CA ALA A 160 20.74 13.83 -8.14
C ALA A 160 20.44 12.38 -8.58
N ALA A 161 20.46 11.43 -7.64
CA ALA A 161 20.13 10.04 -7.94
C ALA A 161 18.65 9.86 -8.37
N ALA A 162 17.73 10.61 -7.77
CA ALA A 162 16.33 10.58 -8.19
C ALA A 162 16.12 11.14 -9.60
N LEU A 163 16.81 12.23 -9.97
CA LEU A 163 16.78 12.77 -11.33
C LEU A 163 17.35 11.76 -12.34
N ALA A 164 18.46 11.10 -12.00
CA ALA A 164 19.01 10.03 -12.83
C ALA A 164 18.02 8.86 -13.01
N ALA A 165 17.37 8.40 -11.93
CA ALA A 165 16.36 7.36 -12.02
C ALA A 165 15.16 7.77 -12.90
N LEU A 166 14.73 9.04 -12.83
CA LEU A 166 13.67 9.55 -13.68
C LEU A 166 14.07 9.65 -15.15
N SER A 167 15.33 9.91 -15.47
CA SER A 167 15.82 9.90 -16.86
C SER A 167 15.84 8.50 -17.50
N HIS A 168 15.84 7.43 -16.66
CA HIS A 168 15.72 6.04 -17.07
C HIS A 168 14.33 5.45 -16.82
N ARG A 169 13.31 6.32 -16.70
CA ARG A 169 11.94 5.91 -16.36
C ARG A 169 11.41 4.81 -17.27
N ASP A 170 11.61 4.91 -18.58
CA ASP A 170 11.03 3.98 -19.54
C ASP A 170 11.64 2.58 -19.41
N GLU A 171 12.95 2.49 -19.17
CA GLU A 171 13.65 1.24 -18.88
C GLU A 171 13.13 0.59 -17.59
N LEU A 172 12.98 1.39 -16.53
CA LEU A 172 12.45 0.92 -15.24
C LEU A 172 10.98 0.47 -15.35
N MET A 173 10.18 1.18 -16.13
CA MET A 173 8.78 0.77 -16.37
C MET A 173 8.68 -0.48 -17.24
N ALA A 174 9.62 -0.75 -18.13
CA ALA A 174 9.70 -2.02 -18.86
C ALA A 174 10.00 -3.19 -17.89
N GLN A 175 10.90 -3.00 -16.92
CA GLN A 175 11.12 -3.98 -15.86
C GLN A 175 9.87 -4.21 -15.00
N VAL A 176 9.15 -3.14 -14.64
CA VAL A 176 7.86 -3.24 -13.93
C VAL A 176 6.84 -4.04 -14.73
N ALA A 177 6.79 -3.86 -16.06
CA ALA A 177 5.91 -4.65 -16.92
C ALA A 177 6.26 -6.14 -16.87
N SER A 178 7.54 -6.49 -16.99
CA SER A 178 7.99 -7.89 -16.86
C SER A 178 7.64 -8.50 -15.50
N LEU A 179 7.80 -7.74 -14.40
CA LEU A 179 7.40 -8.20 -13.07
C LEU A 179 5.88 -8.40 -12.95
N ARG A 180 5.07 -7.58 -13.63
CA ARG A 180 3.60 -7.78 -13.65
C ARG A 180 3.22 -9.06 -14.38
N ASP A 181 3.83 -9.32 -15.54
CA ASP A 181 3.57 -10.53 -16.33
C ASP A 181 3.95 -11.79 -15.52
N GLU A 182 5.13 -11.77 -14.88
CA GLU A 182 5.60 -12.87 -14.04
C GLU A 182 4.71 -13.07 -12.79
N ARG A 183 4.22 -11.99 -12.19
CA ARG A 183 3.26 -12.03 -11.09
C ARG A 183 1.96 -12.72 -11.50
N ASP A 184 1.39 -12.32 -12.61
CA ASP A 184 0.11 -12.83 -13.08
C ASP A 184 0.26 -14.32 -13.46
N ALA A 185 1.37 -14.71 -14.12
CA ALA A 185 1.71 -16.10 -14.36
C ALA A 185 1.90 -16.91 -13.06
N PHE A 186 2.49 -16.31 -12.03
CA PHE A 186 2.66 -16.97 -10.73
C PHE A 186 1.33 -17.18 -10.01
N VAL A 187 0.40 -16.23 -10.07
CA VAL A 187 -0.96 -16.39 -9.53
C VAL A 187 -1.69 -17.56 -10.19
N GLU A 188 -1.64 -17.67 -11.52
CA GLU A 188 -2.26 -18.77 -12.24
C GLU A 188 -1.60 -20.13 -11.90
N TRP A 189 -0.27 -20.16 -11.79
CA TRP A 189 0.43 -21.37 -11.37
C TRP A 189 0.03 -21.79 -9.95
N LEU A 190 -0.04 -20.89 -8.98
CA LEU A 190 -0.48 -21.19 -7.61
C LEU A 190 -1.88 -21.83 -7.58
N ARG A 191 -2.81 -21.25 -8.38
CA ARG A 191 -4.17 -21.79 -8.53
C ARG A 191 -4.17 -23.18 -9.13
N SER A 192 -3.31 -23.46 -10.11
CA SER A 192 -3.15 -24.80 -10.69
C SER A 192 -2.61 -25.84 -9.70
N GLN A 193 -1.91 -25.39 -8.65
CA GLN A 193 -1.47 -26.25 -7.53
C GLN A 193 -2.54 -26.40 -6.43
N GLY A 194 -3.77 -25.88 -6.64
CA GLY A 194 -4.84 -25.94 -5.64
C GLY A 194 -4.74 -24.90 -4.52
N LEU A 195 -3.79 -23.95 -4.62
CA LEU A 195 -3.61 -22.90 -3.63
C LEU A 195 -4.50 -21.69 -3.94
N SER A 196 -5.07 -21.08 -2.90
CA SER A 196 -5.75 -19.81 -3.05
C SER A 196 -4.73 -18.68 -3.24
N ALA A 197 -4.84 -17.95 -4.35
CA ALA A 197 -4.07 -16.76 -4.63
C ALA A 197 -4.98 -15.71 -5.24
N HIS A 198 -5.04 -14.54 -4.62
CA HIS A 198 -5.81 -13.41 -5.15
C HIS A 198 -4.99 -12.65 -6.20
N ALA A 199 -5.69 -12.09 -7.20
CA ALA A 199 -5.05 -11.21 -8.15
C ALA A 199 -4.41 -10.02 -7.41
N SER A 200 -3.16 -9.75 -7.72
CA SER A 200 -2.39 -8.70 -7.04
C SER A 200 -2.16 -7.51 -7.96
N ASP A 201 -2.19 -6.33 -7.39
CA ASP A 201 -1.83 -5.06 -8.01
C ASP A 201 -0.50 -4.50 -7.45
N ALA A 202 0.26 -5.35 -6.75
CA ALA A 202 1.56 -5.06 -6.18
C ALA A 202 2.66 -5.92 -6.82
N ASN A 203 3.91 -5.79 -6.35
CA ASN A 203 5.03 -6.63 -6.77
C ASN A 203 5.21 -7.88 -5.90
N PHE A 204 4.13 -8.40 -5.34
CA PHE A 204 4.10 -9.61 -4.52
C PHE A 204 2.75 -10.29 -4.62
N VAL A 205 2.68 -11.55 -4.21
CA VAL A 205 1.45 -12.35 -4.13
C VAL A 205 1.32 -12.91 -2.72
N LEU A 206 0.11 -12.81 -2.14
CA LEU A 206 -0.31 -13.51 -0.93
C LEU A 206 -1.03 -14.78 -1.33
N PHE A 207 -0.63 -15.93 -0.77
CA PHE A 207 -1.16 -17.24 -1.15
C PHE A 207 -1.22 -18.21 0.04
N GLY A 208 -2.08 -19.22 -0.05
CA GLY A 208 -2.39 -20.18 0.99
C GLY A 208 -3.90 -20.51 0.98
N PRO A 209 -4.53 -20.94 2.10
CA PRO A 209 -3.85 -21.23 3.37
C PRO A 209 -3.14 -22.58 3.35
N PHE A 210 -2.05 -22.69 4.08
CA PHE A 210 -1.37 -23.95 4.37
C PHE A 210 -1.77 -24.44 5.76
N PRO A 211 -1.95 -25.76 5.98
CA PRO A 211 -2.17 -26.31 7.32
C PRO A 211 -1.00 -26.01 8.28
N ASP A 212 0.23 -26.09 7.77
CA ASP A 212 1.46 -25.72 8.46
C ASP A 212 2.31 -24.82 7.56
N ARG A 213 2.06 -23.52 7.62
CA ARG A 213 2.81 -22.53 6.82
C ARG A 213 4.26 -22.38 7.25
N GLU A 214 4.56 -22.65 8.53
CA GLU A 214 5.92 -22.55 9.06
C GLU A 214 6.78 -23.69 8.51
N ALA A 215 6.26 -24.91 8.40
CA ALA A 215 6.96 -26.02 7.75
C ALA A 215 7.21 -25.74 6.27
N VAL A 216 6.22 -25.21 5.53
CA VAL A 216 6.40 -24.80 4.13
C VAL A 216 7.44 -23.70 4.00
N TRP A 217 7.38 -22.68 4.85
CA TRP A 217 8.35 -21.59 4.86
C TRP A 217 9.77 -22.10 5.13
N GLN A 218 9.93 -23.00 6.12
CA GLN A 218 11.24 -23.60 6.44
C GLN A 218 11.79 -24.42 5.27
N ALA A 219 10.97 -25.23 4.63
CA ALA A 219 11.37 -26.01 3.45
C ALA A 219 11.85 -25.11 2.29
N LEU A 220 11.16 -24.00 2.07
CA LEU A 220 11.61 -22.99 1.09
C LEU A 220 12.93 -22.35 1.49
N LEU A 221 13.11 -22.00 2.76
CA LEU A 221 14.35 -21.43 3.28
C LEU A 221 15.53 -22.40 3.11
N ASP A 222 15.34 -23.70 3.41
CA ASP A 222 16.34 -24.75 3.25
C ASP A 222 16.71 -24.96 1.77
N ALA A 223 15.77 -24.71 0.85
CA ALA A 223 16.02 -24.67 -0.60
C ALA A 223 16.66 -23.34 -1.08
N GLY A 224 16.99 -22.43 -0.15
CA GLY A 224 17.57 -21.11 -0.44
C GLY A 224 16.60 -20.11 -1.04
N VAL A 225 15.30 -20.24 -0.75
CA VAL A 225 14.23 -19.33 -1.18
C VAL A 225 13.63 -18.64 0.04
N LEU A 226 13.89 -17.34 0.20
CA LEU A 226 13.38 -16.54 1.32
C LEU A 226 12.12 -15.79 0.92
N ILE A 227 11.00 -16.12 1.55
CA ILE A 227 9.73 -15.41 1.44
C ILE A 227 9.25 -14.92 2.81
N ARG A 228 8.07 -14.31 2.89
CA ARG A 228 7.55 -13.73 4.14
C ARG A 228 6.41 -14.54 4.73
N VAL A 229 6.49 -14.78 6.04
CA VAL A 229 5.36 -15.23 6.86
C VAL A 229 4.59 -13.99 7.29
N VAL A 230 3.57 -13.63 6.52
CA VAL A 230 2.71 -12.44 6.78
C VAL A 230 1.29 -12.68 6.25
N GLY A 231 0.33 -11.90 6.73
CA GLY A 231 -1.07 -12.06 6.36
C GLY A 231 -1.85 -12.91 7.38
N PRO A 232 -3.06 -13.36 7.03
CA PRO A 232 -3.85 -14.24 7.86
C PRO A 232 -3.14 -15.56 8.16
N GLU A 233 -3.64 -16.28 9.15
CA GLU A 233 -3.13 -17.60 9.48
C GLU A 233 -3.14 -18.54 8.26
N GLY A 234 -2.07 -19.31 8.09
CA GLY A 234 -1.88 -20.20 6.95
C GLY A 234 -1.35 -19.52 5.67
N PHE A 235 -1.26 -18.20 5.59
CA PHE A 235 -0.81 -17.52 4.37
C PHE A 235 0.68 -17.16 4.40
N LEU A 236 1.28 -17.17 3.21
CA LEU A 236 2.64 -16.72 2.91
C LEU A 236 2.60 -15.62 1.83
N ARG A 237 3.61 -14.75 1.78
CA ARG A 237 3.75 -13.72 0.75
C ARG A 237 5.09 -13.84 0.06
N ALA A 238 5.09 -14.03 -1.26
CA ALA A 238 6.28 -13.98 -2.10
C ALA A 238 6.35 -12.64 -2.85
N SER A 239 7.52 -12.02 -2.86
CA SER A 239 7.83 -10.94 -3.80
C SER A 239 8.15 -11.54 -5.16
N ILE A 240 7.77 -10.82 -6.22
CA ILE A 240 8.06 -11.24 -7.59
C ILE A 240 9.49 -10.79 -7.94
N GLY A 241 10.26 -11.72 -8.46
CA GLY A 241 11.63 -11.54 -8.93
C GLY A 241 11.76 -11.77 -10.43
N THR A 242 12.98 -12.07 -10.88
CA THR A 242 13.25 -12.44 -12.27
C THR A 242 12.61 -13.79 -12.62
N PRO A 243 12.46 -14.12 -13.92
CA PRO A 243 11.93 -15.43 -14.33
C PRO A 243 12.71 -16.61 -13.72
N GLU A 244 14.04 -16.50 -13.57
CA GLU A 244 14.87 -17.52 -12.97
C GLU A 244 14.59 -17.69 -11.46
N GLU A 245 14.44 -16.58 -10.74
CA GLU A 245 14.09 -16.57 -9.32
C GLU A 245 12.71 -17.17 -9.11
N MET A 246 11.74 -16.81 -9.98
CA MET A 246 10.38 -17.34 -9.91
C MET A 246 10.31 -18.82 -10.31
N ALA A 247 11.14 -19.29 -11.25
CA ALA A 247 11.25 -20.71 -11.57
C ALA A 247 11.79 -21.51 -10.36
N ARG A 248 12.80 -20.99 -9.67
CA ARG A 248 13.34 -21.58 -8.44
C ARG A 248 12.29 -21.62 -7.33
N LEU A 249 11.56 -20.53 -7.11
CA LEU A 249 10.46 -20.49 -6.13
C LEU A 249 9.39 -21.54 -6.44
N ARG A 250 8.93 -21.65 -7.71
CA ARG A 250 7.93 -22.65 -8.11
C ARG A 250 8.43 -24.08 -7.87
N GLY A 251 9.68 -24.39 -8.23
CA GLY A 251 10.28 -25.71 -8.00
C GLY A 251 10.35 -26.07 -6.51
N ALA A 252 10.86 -25.15 -5.69
CA ALA A 252 10.97 -25.36 -4.25
C ALA A 252 9.58 -25.50 -3.58
N LEU A 253 8.61 -24.66 -3.98
CA LEU A 253 7.26 -24.72 -3.44
C LEU A 253 6.54 -26.01 -3.85
N ALA A 254 6.66 -26.46 -5.11
CA ALA A 254 6.08 -27.72 -5.57
C ALA A 254 6.62 -28.91 -4.76
N THR A 255 7.91 -28.91 -4.42
CA THR A 255 8.52 -29.94 -3.56
C THR A 255 7.96 -29.86 -2.13
N ALA A 256 7.84 -28.65 -1.57
CA ALA A 256 7.38 -28.44 -0.20
C ALA A 256 5.89 -28.82 0.03
N ILE A 257 5.06 -28.75 -1.01
CA ILE A 257 3.62 -29.08 -0.92
C ILE A 257 3.28 -30.48 -1.44
N GLY A 258 4.19 -31.12 -2.18
CA GLY A 258 3.98 -32.47 -2.76
C GLY A 258 4.51 -33.62 -1.90
N GLY A 259 5.22 -33.35 -0.81
CA GLY A 259 5.67 -34.32 0.19
C GLY A 259 4.71 -34.39 1.34
#